data_498631be4356959e42da0578bc0026b2
#
_entry.id   498631be4356959e42da0578bc0026b2
#
_cell.length_a   1.000
_cell.length_b   1.000
_cell.length_c   1.000
_cell.angle_alpha   90.00
_cell.angle_beta   90.00
_cell.angle_gamma   90.00
#
_symmetry.space_group_name_H-M   'P 1'
#
loop_
_entity.id
_entity.type
_entity.pdbx_description
1 polymer ?
#
loop_
_entity_poly.entity_id
_entity_poly.type
_entity_poly.pdbx_seq_one_letter_code
_entity_poly.pdbx_strand_id
1 'polypeptide(L)'
;MNAPISHTATIRQADFGNKAELARIESYVGDRCGSVFHRPTWLQAVERGTGNPAVGLMLERGGGLEGWLPLTEIHSALFGRALVSSGFGVGGGVLSTRTEDAEKLCRAAQEMAQRRSASTVELRGGTASPDWLVIDSKHANFAADLAEDDDAQLLAIPRKARAEVRKGLANDLSVSIGSDEQERSAHYAVYAASVRNLGTPVFPRGLFDAVLDIFGDNADILTVRQQGVPVASVLSLYHDETVMPFWGGGTWAARNLRANERMYYELMCHARRKGCVRFDFGRSKVGSGPFAFKKNWGFEPQPLTYFTWSAPGTAARNVDPTDEGYSAKIALWKRLPLPIANRLGPWIARGLG
;
A
#
# COMPACT_ATOMS: atom_id res chain seq x y z
N MET A 1 -40.61 28.20 -12.95
CA MET A 1 -39.42 27.30 -13.12
C MET A 1 -38.28 27.94 -12.36
N ASN A 2 -37.95 27.39 -11.18
CA ASN A 2 -36.78 27.85 -10.44
C ASN A 2 -35.55 27.28 -11.15
N ALA A 3 -34.67 28.17 -11.63
CA ALA A 3 -33.35 27.75 -12.12
C ALA A 3 -32.61 26.99 -11.01
N PRO A 4 -31.93 25.89 -11.33
CA PRO A 4 -31.16 25.18 -10.33
C PRO A 4 -30.07 26.11 -9.77
N ILE A 5 -30.04 26.28 -8.45
CA ILE A 5 -29.00 27.05 -7.78
C ILE A 5 -27.67 26.28 -8.03
N SER A 6 -26.88 26.80 -8.95
CA SER A 6 -25.54 26.26 -9.22
C SER A 6 -24.63 26.64 -8.07
N HIS A 7 -24.49 25.76 -7.08
CA HIS A 7 -23.51 25.94 -6.02
C HIS A 7 -22.10 25.80 -6.60
N THR A 8 -21.32 26.86 -6.52
CA THR A 8 -19.91 26.85 -6.92
C THR A 8 -19.14 25.85 -6.06
N ALA A 9 -18.33 25.00 -6.69
CA ALA A 9 -17.45 24.09 -5.96
C ALA A 9 -16.30 24.87 -5.30
N THR A 10 -16.05 24.60 -4.03
CA THR A 10 -14.90 25.12 -3.28
C THR A 10 -13.93 24.00 -2.95
N ILE A 11 -12.63 24.31 -3.00
CA ILE A 11 -11.59 23.35 -2.61
C ILE A 11 -10.82 23.92 -1.43
N ARG A 12 -10.62 23.08 -0.42
CA ARG A 12 -9.81 23.40 0.75
C ARG A 12 -9.02 22.21 1.23
N GLN A 13 -8.01 22.48 2.03
CA GLN A 13 -7.28 21.42 2.73
C GLN A 13 -8.14 20.86 3.87
N ALA A 14 -8.07 19.53 4.07
CA ALA A 14 -8.69 18.86 5.20
C ALA A 14 -7.95 19.16 6.49
N ASP A 15 -8.71 19.31 7.58
CA ASP A 15 -8.19 19.46 8.94
C ASP A 15 -8.15 18.09 9.63
N PHE A 16 -6.97 17.48 9.71
CA PHE A 16 -6.76 16.19 10.37
C PHE A 16 -6.89 16.24 11.91
N GLY A 17 -7.00 17.43 12.50
CA GLY A 17 -7.34 17.61 13.92
C GLY A 17 -8.85 17.59 14.18
N ASN A 18 -9.68 17.78 13.16
CA ASN A 18 -11.13 17.86 13.28
C ASN A 18 -11.79 16.48 13.09
N LYS A 19 -12.19 15.84 14.20
CA LYS A 19 -12.81 14.50 14.17
C LYS A 19 -14.10 14.44 13.35
N ALA A 20 -14.92 15.50 13.36
CA ALA A 20 -16.16 15.53 12.58
C ALA A 20 -15.89 15.58 11.07
N GLU A 21 -14.84 16.31 10.66
CA GLU A 21 -14.41 16.35 9.29
C GLU A 21 -13.85 15.00 8.82
N LEU A 22 -13.04 14.36 9.64
CA LEU A 22 -12.51 13.03 9.34
C LEU A 22 -13.64 11.98 9.20
N ALA A 23 -14.63 12.01 10.10
CA ALA A 23 -15.79 11.13 10.00
C ALA A 23 -16.59 11.37 8.70
N ARG A 24 -16.71 12.63 8.28
CA ARG A 24 -17.39 12.99 7.03
C ARG A 24 -16.62 12.48 5.79
N ILE A 25 -15.28 12.54 5.81
CA ILE A 25 -14.44 11.96 4.76
C ILE A 25 -14.54 10.43 4.76
N GLU A 26 -14.52 9.79 5.93
CA GLU A 26 -14.70 8.32 6.05
C GLU A 26 -16.04 7.87 5.45
N SER A 27 -17.14 8.57 5.77
CA SER A 27 -18.44 8.29 5.17
C SER A 27 -18.41 8.43 3.65
N TYR A 28 -17.83 9.51 3.15
CA TYR A 28 -17.69 9.72 1.70
C TYR A 28 -16.88 8.62 1.02
N VAL A 29 -15.79 8.17 1.65
CA VAL A 29 -14.96 7.07 1.14
C VAL A 29 -15.78 5.77 1.06
N GLY A 30 -16.57 5.46 2.09
CA GLY A 30 -17.46 4.30 2.09
C GLY A 30 -18.53 4.38 0.99
N ASP A 31 -19.24 5.52 0.90
CA ASP A 31 -20.32 5.74 -0.09
C ASP A 31 -19.82 5.68 -1.55
N ARG A 32 -18.52 5.88 -1.77
CA ARG A 32 -17.88 5.88 -3.09
C ARG A 32 -17.03 4.63 -3.37
N CYS A 33 -17.14 3.60 -2.54
CA CYS A 33 -16.34 2.37 -2.63
C CYS A 33 -14.84 2.69 -2.74
N GLY A 34 -14.38 3.66 -1.95
CA GLY A 34 -12.97 4.05 -1.91
C GLY A 34 -12.14 2.95 -1.25
N SER A 35 -10.89 2.80 -1.68
CA SER A 35 -9.96 1.84 -1.07
C SER A 35 -9.51 2.27 0.33
N VAL A 36 -8.89 1.35 1.06
CA VAL A 36 -8.25 1.62 2.36
C VAL A 36 -7.29 2.82 2.31
N PHE A 37 -6.68 3.10 1.16
CA PHE A 37 -5.74 4.21 0.96
C PHE A 37 -6.43 5.57 0.78
N HIS A 38 -7.74 5.63 0.57
CA HIS A 38 -8.51 6.87 0.60
C HIS A 38 -8.90 7.29 2.02
N ARG A 39 -8.83 6.38 2.98
CA ARG A 39 -9.27 6.64 4.35
C ARG A 39 -8.32 7.62 5.07
N PRO A 40 -8.84 8.62 5.79
CA PRO A 40 -8.04 9.47 6.66
C PRO A 40 -7.18 8.69 7.67
N THR A 41 -7.69 7.56 8.15
CA THR A 41 -6.97 6.65 9.07
C THR A 41 -5.65 6.16 8.50
N TRP A 42 -5.57 5.89 7.18
CA TRP A 42 -4.31 5.54 6.53
C TRP A 42 -3.30 6.69 6.59
N LEU A 43 -3.72 7.90 6.24
CA LEU A 43 -2.85 9.08 6.26
C LEU A 43 -2.34 9.39 7.68
N GLN A 44 -3.22 9.26 8.70
CA GLN A 44 -2.83 9.41 10.10
C GLN A 44 -1.80 8.35 10.54
N ALA A 45 -1.96 7.09 10.10
CA ALA A 45 -1.00 6.04 10.39
C ALA A 45 0.38 6.33 9.74
N VAL A 46 0.36 6.78 8.48
CA VAL A 46 1.59 7.18 7.76
C VAL A 46 2.27 8.35 8.45
N GLU A 47 1.54 9.41 8.80
CA GLU A 47 2.11 10.57 9.50
C GLU A 47 2.70 10.19 10.85
N ARG A 48 1.94 9.47 11.68
CA ARG A 48 2.40 8.99 12.99
C ARG A 48 3.63 8.10 12.90
N GLY A 49 3.66 7.20 11.92
CA GLY A 49 4.70 6.18 11.81
C GLY A 49 5.96 6.61 11.06
N THR A 50 5.87 7.66 10.23
CA THR A 50 6.98 8.11 9.38
C THR A 50 7.39 9.56 9.62
N GLY A 51 6.49 10.39 10.16
CA GLY A 51 6.64 11.82 10.26
C GLY A 51 6.44 12.57 8.94
N ASN A 52 5.95 11.91 7.90
CA ASN A 52 5.56 12.56 6.64
C ASN A 52 4.15 13.14 6.81
N PRO A 53 3.95 14.47 6.68
CA PRO A 53 2.69 15.10 6.99
C PRO A 53 1.52 14.57 6.15
N ALA A 54 0.40 14.29 6.80
CA ALA A 54 -0.87 14.04 6.16
C ALA A 54 -1.44 15.34 5.62
N VAL A 55 -1.74 15.39 4.34
CA VAL A 55 -2.44 16.49 3.71
C VAL A 55 -3.53 15.91 2.81
N GLY A 56 -4.62 16.65 2.62
CA GLY A 56 -5.70 16.17 1.76
C GLY A 56 -6.51 17.34 1.25
N LEU A 57 -7.08 17.19 0.06
CA LEU A 57 -7.91 18.20 -0.57
C LEU A 57 -9.35 17.71 -0.63
N MET A 58 -10.25 18.51 -0.11
CA MET A 58 -11.70 18.32 -0.15
C MET A 58 -12.31 19.27 -1.18
N LEU A 59 -13.15 18.73 -2.06
CA LEU A 59 -14.01 19.53 -2.93
C LEU A 59 -15.43 19.46 -2.39
N GLU A 60 -16.00 20.62 -2.10
CA GLU A 60 -17.32 20.76 -1.52
C GLU A 60 -18.25 21.55 -2.45
N ARG A 61 -19.53 21.17 -2.48
CA ARG A 61 -20.57 21.85 -3.26
C ARG A 61 -21.89 21.79 -2.50
N GLY A 62 -22.50 22.95 -2.24
CA GLY A 62 -23.76 23.01 -1.52
C GLY A 62 -23.73 22.42 -0.10
N GLY A 63 -22.56 22.43 0.57
CA GLY A 63 -22.36 21.83 1.87
C GLY A 63 -22.02 20.33 1.83
N GLY A 64 -22.17 19.66 0.67
CA GLY A 64 -21.79 18.25 0.46
C GLY A 64 -20.34 18.06 0.06
N LEU A 65 -19.71 16.95 0.44
CA LEU A 65 -18.40 16.52 -0.06
C LEU A 65 -18.61 15.80 -1.39
N GLU A 66 -17.99 16.30 -2.46
CA GLU A 66 -18.13 15.81 -3.84
C GLU A 66 -16.82 15.28 -4.42
N GLY A 67 -15.70 15.54 -3.73
CA GLY A 67 -14.40 15.05 -4.14
C GLY A 67 -13.39 15.02 -2.99
N TRP A 68 -12.55 14.00 -2.99
CA TRP A 68 -11.50 13.81 -2.02
C TRP A 68 -10.20 13.38 -2.69
N LEU A 69 -9.10 14.00 -2.31
CA LEU A 69 -7.75 13.60 -2.73
C LEU A 69 -6.87 13.50 -1.49
N PRO A 70 -6.59 12.26 -1.01
CA PRO A 70 -5.65 12.03 0.07
C PRO A 70 -4.22 12.24 -0.42
N LEU A 71 -3.43 13.03 0.29
CA LEU A 71 -2.03 13.30 -0.05
C LEU A 71 -1.14 13.13 1.17
N THR A 72 0.08 12.68 0.95
CA THR A 72 1.17 12.68 1.92
C THR A 72 2.29 13.57 1.40
N GLU A 73 2.79 14.47 2.23
CA GLU A 73 3.92 15.31 1.86
C GLU A 73 5.24 14.58 2.13
N ILE A 74 6.03 14.40 1.08
CA ILE A 74 7.33 13.73 1.15
C ILE A 74 8.43 14.76 1.11
N HIS A 75 9.31 14.69 2.12
CA HIS A 75 10.54 15.47 2.19
C HIS A 75 11.74 14.54 2.24
N SER A 76 12.56 14.56 1.21
CA SER A 76 13.75 13.71 1.14
C SER A 76 14.95 14.48 0.60
N ALA A 77 16.06 14.40 1.33
CA ALA A 77 17.33 14.92 0.84
C ALA A 77 17.87 14.13 -0.37
N LEU A 78 17.45 12.87 -0.51
CA LEU A 78 17.88 12.00 -1.60
C LEU A 78 16.98 12.05 -2.84
N PHE A 79 15.66 12.23 -2.62
CA PHE A 79 14.64 12.09 -3.66
C PHE A 79 13.80 13.35 -3.86
N GLY A 80 14.16 14.47 -3.20
CA GLY A 80 13.44 15.74 -3.33
C GLY A 80 12.12 15.77 -2.56
N ARG A 81 11.28 16.76 -2.91
CA ARG A 81 9.97 16.98 -2.31
C ARG A 81 8.86 16.60 -3.28
N ALA A 82 7.83 15.94 -2.77
CA ALA A 82 6.66 15.55 -3.55
C ALA A 82 5.39 15.56 -2.70
N LEU A 83 4.24 15.70 -3.36
CA LEU A 83 2.95 15.31 -2.81
C LEU A 83 2.58 13.97 -3.47
N VAL A 84 2.30 12.96 -2.68
CA VAL A 84 1.99 11.61 -3.17
C VAL A 84 0.61 11.21 -2.68
N SER A 85 -0.24 10.75 -3.57
CA SER A 85 -1.55 10.24 -3.17
C SER A 85 -1.36 8.99 -2.34
N SER A 86 -1.76 9.06 -1.07
CA SER A 86 -1.60 8.06 -0.03
C SER A 86 -0.19 7.47 0.03
N GLY A 87 0.75 8.22 0.59
CA GLY A 87 2.12 7.77 0.80
C GLY A 87 2.17 6.36 1.38
N PHE A 88 3.13 5.54 0.93
CA PHE A 88 3.29 4.12 1.25
C PHE A 88 2.14 3.21 0.80
N GLY A 89 1.04 3.76 0.27
CA GLY A 89 -0.07 3.02 -0.32
C GLY A 89 0.20 2.59 -1.77
N VAL A 90 -0.73 1.87 -2.36
CA VAL A 90 -0.70 1.45 -3.77
C VAL A 90 -1.86 2.01 -4.58
N GLY A 91 -2.77 2.72 -3.92
CA GLY A 91 -3.94 3.41 -4.46
C GLY A 91 -4.12 4.77 -3.79
N GLY A 92 -5.35 5.30 -3.77
CA GLY A 92 -5.68 6.57 -3.12
C GLY A 92 -5.55 7.78 -4.03
N GLY A 93 -5.78 7.64 -5.33
CA GLY A 93 -5.88 8.76 -6.26
C GLY A 93 -7.11 9.63 -6.00
N VAL A 94 -7.50 10.46 -6.96
CA VAL A 94 -8.70 11.28 -6.81
C VAL A 94 -9.94 10.41 -6.69
N LEU A 95 -10.74 10.61 -5.66
CA LEU A 95 -12.05 10.01 -5.47
C LEU A 95 -13.12 11.06 -5.76
N SER A 96 -13.76 10.98 -6.91
CA SER A 96 -14.84 11.87 -7.35
C SER A 96 -15.65 11.18 -8.44
N THR A 97 -16.94 11.50 -8.54
CA THR A 97 -17.82 10.97 -9.58
C THR A 97 -17.78 11.79 -10.87
N ARG A 98 -17.26 13.02 -10.81
CA ARG A 98 -17.23 13.96 -11.93
C ARG A 98 -15.78 14.22 -12.37
N THR A 99 -15.49 14.01 -13.64
CA THR A 99 -14.15 14.29 -14.22
C THR A 99 -13.72 15.74 -14.00
N GLU A 100 -14.64 16.71 -14.16
CA GLU A 100 -14.36 18.13 -13.92
C GLU A 100 -13.91 18.43 -12.49
N ASP A 101 -14.46 17.72 -11.49
CA ASP A 101 -14.10 17.90 -10.09
C ASP A 101 -12.76 17.21 -9.79
N ALA A 102 -12.47 16.08 -10.44
CA ALA A 102 -11.15 15.46 -10.38
C ALA A 102 -10.06 16.38 -10.94
N GLU A 103 -10.30 17.00 -12.10
CA GLU A 103 -9.37 17.99 -12.69
C GLU A 103 -9.15 19.21 -11.80
N LYS A 104 -10.20 19.71 -11.12
CA LYS A 104 -10.06 20.81 -10.16
C LYS A 104 -9.18 20.41 -8.98
N LEU A 105 -9.35 19.19 -8.44
CA LEU A 105 -8.51 18.66 -7.37
C LEU A 105 -7.06 18.51 -7.82
N CYS A 106 -6.82 18.05 -9.04
CA CYS A 106 -5.47 17.98 -9.62
C CYS A 106 -4.81 19.36 -9.70
N ARG A 107 -5.52 20.39 -10.21
CA ARG A 107 -5.02 21.76 -10.24
C ARG A 107 -4.72 22.31 -8.85
N ALA A 108 -5.59 22.07 -7.90
CA ALA A 108 -5.36 22.48 -6.50
C ALA A 108 -4.15 21.76 -5.88
N ALA A 109 -3.91 20.48 -6.24
CA ALA A 109 -2.72 19.76 -5.81
C ALA A 109 -1.43 20.33 -6.44
N GLN A 110 -1.46 20.72 -7.72
CA GLN A 110 -0.35 21.42 -8.39
C GLN A 110 -0.02 22.74 -7.68
N GLU A 111 -1.01 23.57 -7.40
CA GLU A 111 -0.84 24.83 -6.68
C GLU A 111 -0.31 24.61 -5.25
N MET A 112 -0.84 23.59 -4.56
CA MET A 112 -0.32 23.22 -3.23
C MET A 112 1.14 22.80 -3.30
N ALA A 113 1.52 21.98 -4.29
CA ALA A 113 2.89 21.54 -4.50
C ALA A 113 3.83 22.74 -4.72
N GLN A 114 3.44 23.69 -5.58
CA GLN A 114 4.22 24.91 -5.82
C GLN A 114 4.41 25.73 -4.54
N ARG A 115 3.33 25.98 -3.77
CA ARG A 115 3.41 26.72 -2.50
C ARG A 115 4.29 26.04 -1.47
N ARG A 116 4.40 24.70 -1.51
CA ARG A 116 5.22 23.89 -0.60
C ARG A 116 6.62 23.58 -1.13
N SER A 117 6.99 24.14 -2.28
CA SER A 117 8.26 23.84 -2.98
C SER A 117 8.45 22.35 -3.24
N ALA A 118 7.34 21.63 -3.50
CA ALA A 118 7.36 20.26 -3.98
C ALA A 118 7.41 20.27 -5.51
N SER A 119 8.38 19.58 -6.09
CA SER A 119 8.58 19.56 -7.55
C SER A 119 7.66 18.58 -8.27
N THR A 120 6.99 17.69 -7.55
CA THR A 120 6.23 16.59 -8.14
C THR A 120 4.93 16.33 -7.38
N VAL A 121 3.86 16.01 -8.11
CA VAL A 121 2.65 15.38 -7.57
C VAL A 121 2.50 14.01 -8.22
N GLU A 122 2.35 12.96 -7.42
CA GLU A 122 2.13 11.59 -7.88
C GLU A 122 0.75 11.10 -7.45
N LEU A 123 -0.08 10.64 -8.39
CA LEU A 123 -1.37 10.02 -8.11
C LEU A 123 -1.33 8.52 -8.44
N ARG A 124 -1.82 7.71 -7.49
CA ARG A 124 -1.89 6.26 -7.61
C ARG A 124 -3.34 5.83 -7.86
N GLY A 125 -3.72 5.77 -9.15
CA GLY A 125 -5.09 5.52 -9.57
C GLY A 125 -5.97 6.77 -9.61
N GLY A 126 -7.27 6.59 -9.80
CA GLY A 126 -8.23 7.67 -9.99
C GLY A 126 -8.15 8.28 -11.39
N THR A 127 -8.52 9.55 -11.48
CA THR A 127 -8.49 10.36 -12.71
C THR A 127 -7.57 11.55 -12.50
N ALA A 128 -6.79 11.91 -13.49
CA ALA A 128 -5.94 13.10 -13.48
C ALA A 128 -6.30 14.07 -14.60
N SER A 129 -5.74 15.29 -14.57
CA SER A 129 -5.85 16.22 -15.70
C SER A 129 -5.12 15.69 -16.93
N PRO A 130 -5.57 16.01 -18.15
CA PRO A 130 -5.02 15.48 -19.40
C PRO A 130 -3.53 15.81 -19.65
N ASP A 131 -3.02 16.85 -19.01
CA ASP A 131 -1.62 17.30 -19.10
C ASP A 131 -0.64 16.52 -18.19
N TRP A 132 -1.14 15.58 -17.40
CA TRP A 132 -0.31 14.77 -16.54
C TRP A 132 0.30 13.58 -17.30
N LEU A 133 1.54 13.23 -16.94
CA LEU A 133 2.19 12.02 -17.46
C LEU A 133 1.46 10.78 -16.94
N VAL A 134 1.01 9.93 -17.87
CA VAL A 134 0.34 8.66 -17.57
C VAL A 134 1.36 7.53 -17.54
N ILE A 135 1.27 6.68 -16.51
CA ILE A 135 2.10 5.49 -16.33
C ILE A 135 1.16 4.31 -16.11
N ASP A 136 0.90 3.50 -17.14
CA ASP A 136 -0.11 2.44 -17.18
C ASP A 136 0.44 1.02 -17.36
N SER A 137 1.70 0.87 -17.75
CA SER A 137 2.31 -0.42 -18.08
C SER A 137 3.29 -0.97 -17.05
N LYS A 138 3.54 -0.22 -15.97
CA LYS A 138 4.62 -0.50 -15.02
C LYS A 138 4.22 -1.46 -13.91
N HIS A 139 2.96 -1.42 -13.49
CA HIS A 139 2.45 -2.17 -12.34
C HIS A 139 1.10 -2.81 -12.65
N ALA A 140 0.82 -3.93 -12.00
CA ALA A 140 -0.51 -4.53 -11.99
C ALA A 140 -0.91 -4.91 -10.57
N ASN A 141 -2.21 -4.84 -10.30
CA ASN A 141 -2.85 -5.41 -9.11
C ASN A 141 -3.26 -6.85 -9.36
N PHE A 142 -3.46 -7.61 -8.30
CA PHE A 142 -3.88 -9.01 -8.34
C PHE A 142 -4.92 -9.24 -7.27
N ALA A 143 -6.17 -9.41 -7.65
CA ALA A 143 -7.25 -9.70 -6.74
C ALA A 143 -8.15 -10.80 -7.29
N ALA A 144 -8.69 -11.64 -6.39
CA ALA A 144 -9.62 -12.70 -6.70
C ALA A 144 -10.56 -12.94 -5.51
N ASP A 145 -11.70 -13.57 -5.78
CA ASP A 145 -12.62 -13.96 -4.75
C ASP A 145 -12.08 -15.16 -3.96
N LEU A 146 -12.39 -15.23 -2.68
CA LEU A 146 -12.09 -16.36 -1.82
C LEU A 146 -13.12 -17.47 -2.08
N ALA A 147 -12.67 -18.72 -1.98
CA ALA A 147 -13.57 -19.87 -2.07
C ALA A 147 -14.38 -20.03 -0.77
N GLU A 148 -15.45 -20.83 -0.82
CA GLU A 148 -16.42 -21.00 0.26
C GLU A 148 -15.87 -21.70 1.52
N ASP A 149 -14.88 -22.59 1.36
CA ASP A 149 -14.24 -23.33 2.44
C ASP A 149 -12.73 -23.54 2.21
N ASP A 150 -12.02 -24.13 3.18
CA ASP A 150 -10.57 -24.33 3.13
C ASP A 150 -10.17 -25.33 2.03
N ASP A 151 -10.95 -26.40 1.82
CA ASP A 151 -10.67 -27.41 0.80
C ASP A 151 -10.91 -26.85 -0.61
N ALA A 152 -12.01 -26.14 -0.80
CA ALA A 152 -12.30 -25.43 -2.04
C ALA A 152 -11.24 -24.38 -2.35
N GLN A 153 -10.78 -23.63 -1.32
CA GLN A 153 -9.70 -22.67 -1.48
C GLN A 153 -8.39 -23.34 -1.91
N LEU A 154 -8.05 -24.49 -1.33
CA LEU A 154 -6.86 -25.23 -1.74
C LEU A 154 -6.99 -25.75 -3.19
N LEU A 155 -8.19 -26.18 -3.58
CA LEU A 155 -8.46 -26.68 -4.93
C LEU A 155 -8.46 -25.56 -5.99
N ALA A 156 -8.88 -24.35 -5.63
CA ALA A 156 -8.85 -23.17 -6.49
C ALA A 156 -7.42 -22.76 -6.89
N ILE A 157 -6.42 -23.04 -6.04
CA ILE A 157 -5.01 -22.76 -6.36
C ILE A 157 -4.57 -23.70 -7.52
N PRO A 158 -3.91 -23.19 -8.57
CA PRO A 158 -3.42 -24.00 -9.69
C PRO A 158 -2.53 -25.15 -9.24
N ARG A 159 -2.62 -26.29 -9.92
CA ARG A 159 -2.00 -27.58 -9.53
C ARG A 159 -0.54 -27.45 -9.07
N LYS A 160 0.27 -26.66 -9.79
CA LYS A 160 1.70 -26.51 -9.46
C LYS A 160 1.90 -25.76 -8.16
N ALA A 161 1.25 -24.61 -7.97
CA ALA A 161 1.33 -23.81 -6.73
C ALA A 161 0.70 -24.58 -5.55
N ARG A 162 -0.44 -25.25 -5.78
CA ARG A 162 -1.10 -26.09 -4.77
C ARG A 162 -0.20 -27.21 -4.25
N ALA A 163 0.63 -27.82 -5.11
CA ALA A 163 1.60 -28.82 -4.67
C ALA A 163 2.63 -28.24 -3.70
N GLU A 164 3.07 -26.99 -3.91
CA GLU A 164 3.99 -26.30 -3.00
C GLU A 164 3.29 -25.91 -1.68
N VAL A 165 2.03 -25.48 -1.72
CA VAL A 165 1.21 -25.26 -0.51
C VAL A 165 1.11 -26.53 0.31
N ARG A 166 0.78 -27.69 -0.32
CA ARG A 166 0.72 -28.99 0.38
C ARG A 166 2.04 -29.39 1.04
N LYS A 167 3.17 -29.10 0.40
CA LYS A 167 4.49 -29.30 1.02
C LYS A 167 4.66 -28.41 2.25
N GLY A 168 4.25 -27.12 2.17
CA GLY A 168 4.28 -26.22 3.30
C GLY A 168 3.39 -26.68 4.47
N LEU A 169 2.21 -27.26 4.17
CA LEU A 169 1.29 -27.81 5.15
C LEU A 169 1.83 -29.08 5.80
N ALA A 170 2.59 -29.89 5.07
CA ALA A 170 3.21 -31.13 5.57
C ALA A 170 4.47 -30.89 6.42
N ASN A 171 5.11 -29.72 6.32
CA ASN A 171 6.27 -29.38 7.10
C ASN A 171 5.89 -29.03 8.56
N ASP A 172 6.81 -29.31 9.49
CA ASP A 172 6.66 -28.95 10.90
C ASP A 172 6.82 -27.43 11.09
N LEU A 173 5.72 -26.73 10.85
CA LEU A 173 5.59 -25.28 10.96
C LEU A 173 4.39 -24.94 11.83
N SER A 174 4.53 -23.96 12.70
CA SER A 174 3.43 -23.37 13.46
C SER A 174 3.01 -22.03 12.86
N VAL A 175 1.75 -21.68 13.02
CA VAL A 175 1.17 -20.41 12.56
C VAL A 175 0.52 -19.70 13.74
N SER A 176 0.78 -18.40 13.88
CA SER A 176 0.13 -17.55 14.87
C SER A 176 -0.40 -16.28 14.17
N ILE A 177 -1.46 -15.71 14.73
CA ILE A 177 -2.06 -14.48 14.24
C ILE A 177 -2.28 -13.56 15.44
N GLY A 178 -1.90 -12.29 15.29
CA GLY A 178 -2.05 -11.30 16.35
C GLY A 178 -1.46 -9.96 15.99
N SER A 179 -1.53 -9.03 16.96
CA SER A 179 -0.99 -7.68 16.83
C SER A 179 -0.21 -7.24 18.07
N ASP A 180 0.13 -8.18 18.95
CA ASP A 180 0.93 -7.94 20.15
C ASP A 180 2.41 -7.66 19.82
N GLU A 181 3.17 -7.26 20.82
CA GLU A 181 4.59 -6.90 20.66
C GLU A 181 5.45 -8.07 20.15
N GLN A 182 5.09 -9.32 20.49
CA GLN A 182 5.81 -10.51 20.02
C GLN A 182 5.62 -10.68 18.51
N GLU A 183 4.38 -10.55 18.00
CA GLU A 183 4.09 -10.64 16.57
C GLU A 183 4.65 -9.45 15.80
N ARG A 184 4.56 -8.22 16.34
CA ARG A 184 5.17 -7.02 15.73
C ARG A 184 6.68 -7.16 15.57
N SER A 185 7.36 -7.62 16.60
CA SER A 185 8.82 -7.84 16.56
C SER A 185 9.21 -8.96 15.60
N ALA A 186 8.47 -10.07 15.57
CA ALA A 186 8.68 -11.17 14.64
C ALA A 186 8.48 -10.72 13.18
N HIS A 187 7.38 -10.01 12.91
CA HIS A 187 7.08 -9.47 11.58
C HIS A 187 8.19 -8.53 11.10
N TYR A 188 8.56 -7.54 11.92
CA TYR A 188 9.59 -6.59 11.52
C TYR A 188 10.93 -7.25 11.22
N ALA A 189 11.35 -8.24 12.01
CA ALA A 189 12.58 -8.99 11.80
C ALA A 189 12.55 -9.76 10.46
N VAL A 190 11.47 -10.48 10.18
CA VAL A 190 11.30 -11.25 8.93
C VAL A 190 11.21 -10.32 7.74
N TYR A 191 10.39 -9.27 7.82
CA TYR A 191 10.19 -8.31 6.73
C TYR A 191 11.49 -7.56 6.40
N ALA A 192 12.21 -7.08 7.41
CA ALA A 192 13.48 -6.39 7.22
C ALA A 192 14.52 -7.29 6.52
N ALA A 193 14.62 -8.56 6.94
CA ALA A 193 15.50 -9.53 6.28
C ALA A 193 15.08 -9.78 4.82
N SER A 194 13.77 -9.92 4.57
CA SER A 194 13.22 -10.16 3.24
C SER A 194 13.51 -9.00 2.28
N VAL A 195 13.17 -7.76 2.66
CA VAL A 195 13.37 -6.59 1.78
C VAL A 195 14.84 -6.27 1.56
N ARG A 196 15.71 -6.45 2.58
CA ARG A 196 17.16 -6.32 2.41
C ARG A 196 17.69 -7.32 1.38
N ASN A 197 17.23 -8.57 1.41
CA ASN A 197 17.60 -9.60 0.44
C ASN A 197 17.14 -9.25 -0.99
N LEU A 198 16.06 -8.49 -1.13
CA LEU A 198 15.55 -7.97 -2.40
C LEU A 198 16.29 -6.70 -2.84
N GLY A 199 17.05 -6.05 -1.94
CA GLY A 199 17.78 -4.80 -2.23
C GLY A 199 16.95 -3.55 -1.95
N THR A 200 15.90 -3.65 -1.16
CA THR A 200 15.00 -2.55 -0.80
C THR A 200 15.24 -2.13 0.66
N PRO A 201 15.32 -0.82 0.97
CA PRO A 201 15.33 -0.34 2.33
C PRO A 201 14.05 -0.70 3.09
N VAL A 202 14.20 -1.14 4.35
CA VAL A 202 13.06 -1.41 5.22
C VAL A 202 12.38 -0.11 5.63
N PHE A 203 11.05 -0.11 5.73
CA PHE A 203 10.28 1.00 6.28
C PHE A 203 10.51 1.18 7.78
N PRO A 204 10.24 2.38 8.35
CA PRO A 204 10.30 2.58 9.79
C PRO A 204 9.38 1.62 10.52
N ARG A 205 9.84 1.01 11.62
CA ARG A 205 9.00 0.13 12.46
C ARG A 205 7.73 0.86 12.92
N GLY A 206 7.86 2.14 13.29
CA GLY A 206 6.73 2.97 13.69
C GLY A 206 5.59 3.04 12.68
N LEU A 207 5.85 2.80 11.37
CA LEU A 207 4.79 2.74 10.36
C LEU A 207 3.91 1.50 10.56
N PHE A 208 4.51 0.33 10.80
CA PHE A 208 3.78 -0.92 11.06
C PHE A 208 3.01 -0.83 12.37
N ASP A 209 3.66 -0.31 13.42
CA ASP A 209 3.04 -0.12 14.73
C ASP A 209 1.85 0.85 14.66
N ALA A 210 2.00 1.98 13.95
CA ALA A 210 0.92 2.96 13.78
C ALA A 210 -0.26 2.39 12.99
N VAL A 211 -0.01 1.59 11.96
CA VAL A 211 -1.07 0.92 11.20
C VAL A 211 -1.83 -0.06 12.09
N LEU A 212 -1.14 -0.92 12.84
CA LEU A 212 -1.79 -1.89 13.75
C LEU A 212 -2.60 -1.19 14.85
N ASP A 213 -2.06 -0.09 15.43
CA ASP A 213 -2.76 0.64 16.49
C ASP A 213 -4.00 1.38 15.99
N ILE A 214 -3.93 2.01 14.80
CA ILE A 214 -5.02 2.84 14.28
C ILE A 214 -6.10 2.00 13.61
N PHE A 215 -5.72 0.93 12.92
CA PHE A 215 -6.66 0.04 12.25
C PHE A 215 -7.30 -0.99 13.20
N GLY A 216 -6.67 -1.29 14.36
CA GLY A 216 -7.21 -2.22 15.34
C GLY A 216 -7.55 -3.57 14.70
N ASP A 217 -8.80 -4.03 14.85
CA ASP A 217 -9.28 -5.30 14.30
C ASP A 217 -9.24 -5.39 12.78
N ASN A 218 -9.03 -4.26 12.10
CA ASN A 218 -8.88 -4.20 10.64
C ASN A 218 -7.41 -4.31 10.17
N ALA A 219 -6.49 -4.71 11.05
CA ALA A 219 -5.12 -5.06 10.71
C ALA A 219 -4.59 -6.13 11.65
N ASP A 220 -3.91 -7.14 11.11
CA ASP A 220 -3.23 -8.15 11.92
C ASP A 220 -1.95 -8.65 11.24
N ILE A 221 -1.18 -9.44 11.97
CA ILE A 221 0.02 -10.12 11.51
C ILE A 221 -0.22 -11.61 11.57
N LEU A 222 0.06 -12.31 10.47
CA LEU A 222 0.20 -13.75 10.44
C LEU A 222 1.68 -14.10 10.34
N THR A 223 2.17 -14.91 11.29
CA THR A 223 3.57 -15.35 11.35
C THR A 223 3.66 -16.88 11.28
N VAL A 224 4.52 -17.37 10.39
CA VAL A 224 4.89 -18.78 10.29
C VAL A 224 6.23 -18.99 10.96
N ARG A 225 6.31 -20.01 11.85
CA ARG A 225 7.51 -20.34 12.60
C ARG A 225 7.95 -21.78 12.38
N GLN A 226 9.26 -22.01 12.39
CA GLN A 226 9.87 -23.33 12.49
C GLN A 226 10.55 -23.44 13.87
N GLN A 227 10.13 -24.39 14.69
CA GLN A 227 10.69 -24.59 16.05
C GLN A 227 10.73 -23.28 16.86
N GLY A 228 9.65 -22.49 16.80
CA GLY A 228 9.53 -21.18 17.46
C GLY A 228 10.20 -20.01 16.75
N VAL A 229 11.05 -20.24 15.75
CA VAL A 229 11.76 -19.18 15.01
C VAL A 229 10.90 -18.66 13.85
N PRO A 230 10.59 -17.34 13.76
CA PRO A 230 9.86 -16.76 12.66
C PRO A 230 10.60 -16.90 11.32
N VAL A 231 9.95 -17.49 10.32
CA VAL A 231 10.54 -17.72 8.98
C VAL A 231 9.78 -17.00 7.86
N ALA A 232 8.47 -16.81 8.00
CA ALA A 232 7.68 -15.98 7.10
C ALA A 232 6.64 -15.19 7.92
N SER A 233 6.31 -13.99 7.47
CA SER A 233 5.32 -13.15 8.14
C SER A 233 4.69 -12.16 7.18
N VAL A 234 3.41 -11.81 7.42
CA VAL A 234 2.67 -10.81 6.65
C VAL A 234 1.80 -9.99 7.57
N LEU A 235 1.86 -8.66 7.42
CA LEU A 235 0.89 -7.72 7.97
C LEU A 235 -0.18 -7.48 6.92
N SER A 236 -1.43 -7.70 7.29
CA SER A 236 -2.60 -7.59 6.43
C SER A 236 -3.53 -6.47 6.88
N LEU A 237 -4.21 -5.87 5.90
CA LEU A 237 -5.27 -4.90 6.10
C LEU A 237 -6.61 -5.52 5.70
N TYR A 238 -7.67 -5.14 6.40
CA TYR A 238 -9.03 -5.56 6.12
C TYR A 238 -9.89 -4.33 5.83
N HIS A 239 -10.56 -4.33 4.69
CA HIS A 239 -11.41 -3.22 4.27
C HIS A 239 -12.45 -3.75 3.27
N ASP A 240 -13.72 -3.44 3.50
CA ASP A 240 -14.83 -3.76 2.60
C ASP A 240 -14.80 -5.24 2.17
N GLU A 241 -14.90 -6.15 3.16
CA GLU A 241 -14.87 -7.62 2.99
C GLU A 241 -13.66 -8.16 2.20
N THR A 242 -12.62 -7.33 2.06
CA THR A 242 -11.38 -7.66 1.34
C THR A 242 -10.20 -7.71 2.30
N VAL A 243 -9.42 -8.79 2.24
CA VAL A 243 -8.10 -8.86 2.89
C VAL A 243 -7.01 -8.48 1.91
N MET A 244 -6.10 -7.64 2.36
CA MET A 244 -4.92 -7.22 1.61
C MET A 244 -3.64 -7.58 2.38
N PRO A 245 -2.88 -8.65 2.00
CA PRO A 245 -1.54 -8.94 2.53
C PRO A 245 -0.57 -7.85 2.06
N PHE A 246 -0.39 -6.82 2.88
CA PHE A 246 0.22 -5.58 2.42
C PHE A 246 1.75 -5.57 2.57
N TRP A 247 2.27 -5.93 3.73
CA TRP A 247 3.70 -6.07 3.96
C TRP A 247 4.03 -7.49 4.39
N GLY A 248 4.60 -8.27 3.49
CA GLY A 248 4.92 -9.66 3.75
C GLY A 248 6.25 -10.08 3.17
N GLY A 249 6.77 -11.19 3.68
CA GLY A 249 7.99 -11.77 3.19
C GLY A 249 8.44 -12.98 3.99
N GLY A 250 9.57 -13.55 3.56
CA GLY A 250 10.18 -14.69 4.22
C GLY A 250 11.70 -14.59 4.25
N THR A 251 12.28 -15.26 5.24
CA THR A 251 13.73 -15.45 5.35
C THR A 251 14.23 -16.43 4.27
N TRP A 252 15.54 -16.65 4.18
CA TRP A 252 16.07 -17.67 3.28
C TRP A 252 15.55 -19.07 3.59
N ALA A 253 15.36 -19.40 4.88
CA ALA A 253 14.82 -20.68 5.32
C ALA A 253 13.38 -20.92 4.80
N ALA A 254 12.58 -19.87 4.69
CA ALA A 254 11.19 -19.96 4.22
C ALA A 254 11.05 -20.65 2.86
N ARG A 255 12.04 -20.55 1.99
CA ARG A 255 12.00 -21.14 0.63
C ARG A 255 11.97 -22.66 0.67
N ASN A 256 12.89 -23.28 1.42
CA ASN A 256 12.98 -24.74 1.54
C ASN A 256 11.76 -25.31 2.29
N LEU A 257 11.23 -24.54 3.23
CA LEU A 257 10.10 -24.91 4.06
C LEU A 257 8.73 -24.64 3.39
N ARG A 258 8.69 -23.97 2.25
CA ARG A 258 7.44 -23.48 1.62
C ARG A 258 6.61 -22.65 2.59
N ALA A 259 7.28 -21.90 3.45
CA ALA A 259 6.61 -21.13 4.50
C ALA A 259 5.81 -19.95 3.94
N ASN A 260 6.24 -19.34 2.82
CA ASN A 260 5.46 -18.30 2.15
C ASN A 260 4.16 -18.86 1.55
N GLU A 261 4.24 -20.03 0.95
CA GLU A 261 3.08 -20.72 0.37
C GLU A 261 2.08 -21.09 1.47
N ARG A 262 2.56 -21.61 2.61
CA ARG A 262 1.72 -21.85 3.77
C ARG A 262 1.12 -20.57 4.31
N MET A 263 1.91 -19.53 4.48
CA MET A 263 1.48 -18.22 4.99
C MET A 263 0.29 -17.64 4.23
N TYR A 264 0.37 -17.60 2.90
CA TYR A 264 -0.71 -17.02 2.09
C TYR A 264 -1.95 -17.90 2.08
N TYR A 265 -1.81 -19.23 2.07
CA TYR A 265 -2.96 -20.12 2.17
C TYR A 265 -3.66 -19.99 3.53
N GLU A 266 -2.92 -20.02 4.63
CA GLU A 266 -3.47 -19.81 5.98
C GLU A 266 -4.14 -18.43 6.13
N LEU A 267 -3.56 -17.40 5.49
CA LEU A 267 -4.17 -16.07 5.47
C LEU A 267 -5.51 -16.06 4.70
N MET A 268 -5.62 -16.76 3.57
CA MET A 268 -6.88 -16.89 2.85
C MET A 268 -7.95 -17.55 3.72
N CYS A 269 -7.59 -18.66 4.41
CA CYS A 269 -8.49 -19.35 5.33
C CYS A 269 -8.88 -18.46 6.52
N HIS A 270 -7.92 -17.71 7.10
CA HIS A 270 -8.18 -16.78 8.20
C HIS A 270 -9.10 -15.63 7.77
N ALA A 271 -8.81 -15.00 6.64
CA ALA A 271 -9.61 -13.89 6.12
C ALA A 271 -11.07 -14.28 5.87
N ARG A 272 -11.30 -15.47 5.30
CA ARG A 272 -12.65 -16.01 5.12
C ARG A 272 -13.36 -16.19 6.47
N ARG A 273 -12.68 -16.71 7.49
CA ARG A 273 -13.25 -16.81 8.86
C ARG A 273 -13.58 -15.45 9.48
N LYS A 274 -12.87 -14.37 9.06
CA LYS A 274 -13.19 -12.98 9.42
C LYS A 274 -14.32 -12.38 8.58
N GLY A 275 -14.91 -13.12 7.64
CA GLY A 275 -16.00 -12.62 6.78
C GLY A 275 -15.54 -11.98 5.48
N CYS A 276 -14.25 -12.07 5.13
CA CYS A 276 -13.80 -11.59 3.83
C CYS A 276 -14.25 -12.53 2.71
N VAL A 277 -14.67 -11.95 1.60
CA VAL A 277 -15.04 -12.64 0.37
C VAL A 277 -14.01 -12.47 -0.73
N ARG A 278 -13.07 -11.55 -0.56
CA ARG A 278 -12.06 -11.19 -1.58
C ARG A 278 -10.65 -11.13 -0.99
N PHE A 279 -9.68 -11.58 -1.78
CA PHE A 279 -8.24 -11.53 -1.48
C PHE A 279 -7.56 -10.62 -2.50
N ASP A 280 -7.07 -9.46 -2.05
CA ASP A 280 -6.30 -8.53 -2.87
C ASP A 280 -4.80 -8.70 -2.58
N PHE A 281 -4.14 -9.46 -3.43
CA PHE A 281 -2.70 -9.74 -3.34
C PHE A 281 -1.85 -8.47 -3.55
N GLY A 282 -2.46 -7.37 -3.91
CA GLY A 282 -1.83 -6.07 -4.10
C GLY A 282 -0.95 -5.98 -5.35
N ARG A 283 -0.29 -4.84 -5.42
CA ARG A 283 0.52 -4.43 -6.56
C ARG A 283 1.79 -5.27 -6.73
N SER A 284 2.15 -5.52 -7.99
CA SER A 284 3.49 -5.98 -8.37
C SER A 284 3.97 -5.27 -9.63
N LYS A 285 5.30 -5.07 -9.74
CA LYS A 285 5.91 -4.54 -10.96
C LYS A 285 5.86 -5.63 -12.04
N VAL A 286 5.48 -5.27 -13.25
CA VAL A 286 5.44 -6.17 -14.41
C VAL A 286 6.82 -6.79 -14.63
N GLY A 287 6.88 -8.10 -14.86
CA GLY A 287 8.13 -8.86 -15.07
C GLY A 287 8.92 -9.19 -13.80
N SER A 288 8.46 -8.78 -12.61
CA SER A 288 9.15 -9.09 -11.35
C SER A 288 8.82 -10.50 -10.83
N GLY A 289 9.67 -11.00 -9.91
CA GLY A 289 9.42 -12.28 -9.23
C GLY A 289 8.07 -12.34 -8.49
N PRO A 290 7.69 -11.31 -7.70
CA PRO A 290 6.36 -11.23 -7.10
C PRO A 290 5.21 -11.25 -8.11
N PHE A 291 5.37 -10.62 -9.27
CA PHE A 291 4.39 -10.68 -10.36
C PHE A 291 4.19 -12.13 -10.85
N ALA A 292 5.30 -12.84 -11.14
CA ALA A 292 5.24 -14.22 -11.57
C ALA A 292 4.67 -15.16 -10.49
N PHE A 293 5.00 -14.91 -9.22
CA PHE A 293 4.46 -15.66 -8.08
C PHE A 293 2.93 -15.57 -8.02
N LYS A 294 2.36 -14.35 -8.09
CA LYS A 294 0.91 -14.14 -8.05
C LYS A 294 0.19 -14.76 -9.25
N LYS A 295 0.76 -14.66 -10.45
CA LYS A 295 0.25 -15.37 -11.63
C LYS A 295 0.24 -16.89 -11.44
N ASN A 296 1.30 -17.45 -10.88
CA ASN A 296 1.38 -18.89 -10.60
C ASN A 296 0.33 -19.34 -9.57
N TRP A 297 -0.18 -18.44 -8.73
CA TRP A 297 -1.27 -18.67 -7.80
C TRP A 297 -2.67 -18.54 -8.43
N GLY A 298 -2.75 -18.24 -9.73
CA GLY A 298 -4.01 -18.15 -10.48
C GLY A 298 -4.64 -16.76 -10.48
N PHE A 299 -3.93 -15.74 -9.97
CA PHE A 299 -4.42 -14.37 -9.99
C PHE A 299 -4.13 -13.72 -11.34
N GLU A 300 -5.14 -13.11 -11.94
CA GLU A 300 -4.98 -12.38 -13.19
C GLU A 300 -4.49 -10.93 -12.92
N PRO A 301 -3.47 -10.46 -13.68
CA PRO A 301 -2.97 -9.12 -13.53
C PRO A 301 -3.94 -8.07 -14.06
N GLN A 302 -4.27 -7.10 -13.24
CA GLN A 302 -5.09 -5.93 -13.58
C GLN A 302 -4.17 -4.71 -13.67
N PRO A 303 -3.96 -4.11 -14.86
CA PRO A 303 -3.08 -2.97 -15.02
C PRO A 303 -3.46 -1.81 -14.08
N LEU A 304 -2.45 -1.18 -13.48
CA LEU A 304 -2.63 0.01 -12.64
C LEU A 304 -2.15 1.23 -13.39
N THR A 305 -2.98 2.27 -13.40
CA THR A 305 -2.64 3.57 -13.98
C THR A 305 -2.24 4.53 -12.88
N TYR A 306 -1.08 5.14 -13.03
CA TYR A 306 -0.55 6.19 -12.16
C TYR A 306 -0.33 7.45 -12.98
N PHE A 307 -0.34 8.59 -12.30
CA PHE A 307 -0.19 9.88 -12.95
C PHE A 307 0.87 10.70 -12.22
N THR A 308 1.65 11.45 -12.98
CA THR A 308 2.69 12.32 -12.43
C THR A 308 2.62 13.69 -13.07
N TRP A 309 2.60 14.72 -12.25
CA TRP A 309 2.86 16.08 -12.65
C TRP A 309 4.20 16.54 -12.09
N SER A 310 4.95 17.28 -12.88
CA SER A 310 6.21 17.91 -12.47
C SER A 310 6.13 19.42 -12.67
N ALA A 311 6.67 20.18 -11.72
CA ALA A 311 6.73 21.62 -11.83
C ALA A 311 7.56 22.03 -13.06
N PRO A 312 7.17 23.10 -13.76
CA PRO A 312 7.89 23.57 -14.94
C PRO A 312 9.39 23.75 -14.68
N GLY A 313 10.22 23.23 -15.59
CA GLY A 313 11.66 23.31 -15.49
C GLY A 313 12.31 22.32 -14.49
N THR A 314 11.54 21.42 -13.88
CA THR A 314 12.07 20.39 -12.98
C THR A 314 12.00 19.01 -13.62
N ALA A 315 13.01 18.16 -13.33
CA ALA A 315 12.97 16.76 -13.71
C ALA A 315 11.91 16.02 -12.86
N ALA A 316 11.21 15.04 -13.47
CA ALA A 316 10.34 14.14 -12.74
C ALA A 316 11.13 13.40 -11.65
N ARG A 317 10.53 13.28 -10.46
CA ARG A 317 11.11 12.51 -9.38
C ARG A 317 11.27 11.06 -9.79
N ASN A 318 12.49 10.52 -9.68
CA ASN A 318 12.77 9.12 -9.97
C ASN A 318 13.07 8.35 -8.69
N VAL A 319 12.15 7.49 -8.30
CA VAL A 319 12.28 6.58 -7.13
C VAL A 319 12.25 5.11 -7.58
N ASP A 320 12.39 4.84 -8.88
CA ASP A 320 12.38 3.48 -9.40
C ASP A 320 13.70 2.75 -9.13
N PRO A 321 13.69 1.73 -8.26
CA PRO A 321 14.91 0.97 -7.95
C PRO A 321 15.44 0.14 -9.14
N THR A 322 14.68 0.03 -10.22
CA THR A 322 15.10 -0.74 -11.40
C THR A 322 15.74 0.11 -12.49
N ASP A 323 15.86 1.41 -12.27
CA ASP A 323 16.66 2.26 -13.14
C ASP A 323 18.14 1.85 -13.07
N GLU A 324 18.84 1.88 -14.19
CA GLU A 324 20.25 1.46 -14.31
C GLU A 324 21.16 2.14 -13.30
N GLY A 325 20.88 3.40 -12.95
CA GLY A 325 21.60 4.18 -11.93
C GLY A 325 21.50 3.62 -10.49
N TYR A 326 20.55 2.71 -10.23
CA TYR A 326 20.37 2.11 -8.89
C TYR A 326 20.97 0.70 -8.77
N SER A 327 21.32 0.03 -9.85
CA SER A 327 21.77 -1.37 -9.85
C SER A 327 22.97 -1.62 -8.92
N ALA A 328 24.00 -0.77 -8.97
CA ALA A 328 25.16 -0.86 -8.10
C ALA A 328 24.82 -0.59 -6.62
N LYS A 329 23.95 0.39 -6.36
CA LYS A 329 23.48 0.72 -5.01
C LYS A 329 22.68 -0.44 -4.40
N ILE A 330 21.83 -1.09 -5.19
CA ILE A 330 21.06 -2.27 -4.80
C ILE A 330 21.99 -3.45 -4.50
N ALA A 331 23.00 -3.71 -5.34
CA ALA A 331 23.98 -4.76 -5.11
C ALA A 331 24.76 -4.55 -3.81
N LEU A 332 25.15 -3.30 -3.53
CA LEU A 332 25.79 -2.93 -2.26
C LEU A 332 24.84 -3.12 -1.09
N TRP A 333 23.57 -2.67 -1.21
CA TRP A 333 22.56 -2.79 -0.15
C TRP A 333 22.34 -4.24 0.26
N LYS A 334 22.26 -5.17 -0.70
CA LYS A 334 22.11 -6.62 -0.44
C LYS A 334 23.24 -7.22 0.38
N ARG A 335 24.42 -6.60 0.38
CA ARG A 335 25.60 -7.07 1.12
C ARG A 335 25.73 -6.45 2.52
N LEU A 336 24.94 -5.40 2.82
CA LEU A 336 24.99 -4.78 4.14
C LEU A 336 24.60 -5.76 5.24
N PRO A 337 25.29 -5.77 6.39
CA PRO A 337 24.80 -6.43 7.60
C PRO A 337 23.41 -5.94 7.97
N LEU A 338 22.52 -6.86 8.40
CA LEU A 338 21.12 -6.52 8.69
C LEU A 338 20.96 -5.37 9.70
N PRO A 339 21.76 -5.30 10.81
CA PRO A 339 21.66 -4.16 11.74
C PRO A 339 21.94 -2.80 11.09
N ILE A 340 22.89 -2.74 10.16
CA ILE A 340 23.23 -1.51 9.44
C ILE A 340 22.09 -1.17 8.47
N ALA A 341 21.60 -2.15 7.70
CA ALA A 341 20.47 -1.95 6.79
C ALA A 341 19.22 -1.49 7.55
N ASN A 342 18.94 -2.03 8.73
CA ASN A 342 17.80 -1.65 9.57
C ASN A 342 17.93 -0.25 10.19
N ARG A 343 19.14 0.26 10.36
CA ARG A 343 19.37 1.63 10.86
C ARG A 343 19.24 2.68 9.73
N LEU A 344 19.77 2.38 8.55
CA LEU A 344 19.76 3.29 7.41
C LEU A 344 18.46 3.23 6.61
N GLY A 345 17.85 2.04 6.54
CA GLY A 345 16.64 1.77 5.74
C GLY A 345 15.50 2.71 6.03
N PRO A 346 15.08 2.90 7.30
CA PRO A 346 13.99 3.79 7.65
C PRO A 346 14.17 5.22 7.18
N TRP A 347 15.38 5.76 7.28
CA TRP A 347 15.69 7.12 6.83
C TRP A 347 15.56 7.25 5.30
N ILE A 348 16.06 6.29 4.54
CA ILE A 348 15.95 6.28 3.07
C ILE A 348 14.49 6.06 2.66
N ALA A 349 13.83 5.07 3.28
CA ALA A 349 12.49 4.63 2.92
C ALA A 349 11.41 5.71 3.17
N ARG A 350 11.58 6.58 4.17
CA ARG A 350 10.70 7.74 4.40
C ARG A 350 10.62 8.66 3.17
N GLY A 351 11.68 8.73 2.38
CA GLY A 351 11.72 9.53 1.16
C GLY A 351 11.12 8.84 -0.06
N LEU A 352 10.72 7.57 0.03
CA LEU A 352 10.12 6.86 -1.10
C LEU A 352 8.61 7.14 -1.23
N GLY A 353 7.90 7.32 -0.13
CA GLY A 353 6.47 7.70 -0.08
C GLY A 353 5.50 6.60 -0.38
#